data_bdcbcfe87ad632e356738d8cff9dddf7
#
_entry.id   bdcbcfe87ad632e356738d8cff9dddf7
#
_cell.length_a   1.000
_cell.length_b   1.000
_cell.length_c   1.000
_cell.angle_alpha   90.00
_cell.angle_beta   90.00
_cell.angle_gamma   90.00
#
_symmetry.space_group_name_H-M   'P 1'
#
loop_
_entity.id
_entity.type
_entity.pdbx_description
1 polymer ?
#
loop_
_entity_poly.entity_id
_entity_poly.type
_entity_poly.pdbx_seq_one_letter_code
_entity_poly.pdbx_strand_id
1 'polypeptide(L)'
;MDVPINFQGNYHHIEISEGACLQIAQGVTMRSFTSLEVFMGAILSIEEGVFFNDHCSIRCTEKITIGRDTMFGDGVRIFDSNHKFNNYHVFKTALSSAPIHIGRDCWIGANTVILRGVTIGDNVVIGANCLIYQDIPSNSIVTHSEQLKITSKNIAKFHAFVYTYSDQLEGLEYLLISLPEVDFHVVAPTNVSDYLRSFERFKNFQLYEYCQSREVSDRILEMADFYLDINHWNEVDDIIGRALERGKPIFAFENVVHRKNEEIHVFSLKDEDKMVATIRHQLKVDRNGE
;
A
#
# COMPACT_ATOMS: atom_id res chain seq x y z
N MET A 1 -2.06 30.00 -24.07
CA MET A 1 -0.87 29.23 -23.65
C MET A 1 -0.62 28.25 -24.76
N ASP A 2 0.44 28.43 -25.51
CA ASP A 2 0.84 27.42 -26.51
C ASP A 2 1.30 26.18 -25.74
N VAL A 3 0.58 25.08 -25.94
CA VAL A 3 0.96 23.81 -25.32
C VAL A 3 2.20 23.29 -26.08
N PRO A 4 3.35 23.09 -25.44
CA PRO A 4 4.61 22.76 -26.13
C PRO A 4 4.65 21.31 -26.65
N ILE A 5 3.52 20.62 -26.71
CA ILE A 5 3.40 19.22 -27.11
C ILE A 5 3.03 19.11 -28.57
N ASN A 6 3.78 18.33 -29.32
CA ASN A 6 3.45 17.93 -30.67
C ASN A 6 2.62 16.64 -30.67
N PHE A 7 1.30 16.78 -30.71
CA PHE A 7 0.41 15.62 -30.80
C PHE A 7 0.39 15.05 -32.22
N GLN A 8 0.83 13.81 -32.38
CA GLN A 8 0.74 13.04 -33.61
C GLN A 8 -0.23 11.88 -33.42
N GLY A 9 -1.28 11.85 -34.23
CA GLY A 9 -2.34 10.83 -34.12
C GLY A 9 -3.52 11.27 -33.24
N ASN A 10 -4.22 10.30 -32.64
CA ASN A 10 -5.52 10.51 -31.97
C ASN A 10 -5.58 9.86 -30.58
N TYR A 11 -6.62 10.23 -29.82
CA TYR A 11 -6.98 9.60 -28.54
C TYR A 11 -5.93 9.77 -27.43
N HIS A 12 -5.38 10.97 -27.31
CA HIS A 12 -4.53 11.33 -26.17
C HIS A 12 -5.37 11.57 -24.93
N HIS A 13 -4.91 11.14 -23.77
CA HIS A 13 -5.53 11.40 -22.49
C HIS A 13 -4.53 12.12 -21.56
N ILE A 14 -4.91 13.31 -21.09
CA ILE A 14 -4.11 14.04 -20.10
C ILE A 14 -5.05 14.43 -18.96
N GLU A 15 -4.80 13.88 -17.79
CA GLU A 15 -5.54 14.18 -16.56
C GLU A 15 -4.59 14.75 -15.51
N ILE A 16 -4.93 15.93 -14.98
CA ILE A 16 -4.14 16.62 -13.96
C ILE A 16 -5.08 16.91 -12.80
N SER A 17 -4.83 16.26 -11.66
CA SER A 17 -5.60 16.45 -10.44
C SER A 17 -5.29 17.80 -9.78
N GLU A 18 -6.14 18.22 -8.84
CA GLU A 18 -5.96 19.45 -8.08
C GLU A 18 -4.60 19.45 -7.34
N GLY A 19 -3.87 20.57 -7.42
CA GLY A 19 -2.54 20.71 -6.79
C GLY A 19 -1.41 19.93 -7.45
N ALA A 20 -1.69 19.17 -8.52
CA ALA A 20 -0.65 18.49 -9.29
C ALA A 20 0.09 19.45 -10.24
N CYS A 21 1.31 19.10 -10.60
CA CYS A 21 2.15 19.90 -11.50
C CYS A 21 2.60 19.06 -12.70
N LEU A 22 2.23 19.49 -13.91
CA LEU A 22 2.73 18.93 -15.17
C LEU A 22 3.61 19.98 -15.86
N GLN A 23 4.90 19.66 -16.03
CA GLN A 23 5.89 20.48 -16.71
C GLN A 23 6.34 19.76 -17.99
N ILE A 24 6.13 20.39 -19.14
CA ILE A 24 6.51 19.84 -20.44
C ILE A 24 7.30 20.90 -21.21
N ALA A 25 8.53 20.53 -21.60
CA ALA A 25 9.39 21.38 -22.40
C ALA A 25 9.02 21.33 -23.89
N GLN A 26 9.69 22.15 -24.71
CA GLN A 26 9.46 22.21 -26.16
C GLN A 26 9.88 20.90 -26.85
N GLY A 27 9.26 20.62 -28.00
CA GLY A 27 9.62 19.50 -28.86
C GLY A 27 9.18 18.12 -28.36
N VAL A 28 8.46 18.05 -27.23
CA VAL A 28 7.88 16.78 -26.78
C VAL A 28 6.83 16.29 -27.76
N THR A 29 6.98 15.07 -28.22
CA THR A 29 6.07 14.43 -29.18
C THR A 29 5.32 13.26 -28.54
N MET A 30 4.02 13.19 -28.75
CA MET A 30 3.15 12.12 -28.30
C MET A 30 2.36 11.53 -29.46
N ARG A 31 2.49 10.23 -29.70
CA ARG A 31 1.70 9.48 -30.67
C ARG A 31 0.42 8.94 -30.08
N SER A 32 -0.40 8.28 -30.89
CA SER A 32 -1.77 7.88 -30.55
C SER A 32 -1.87 7.07 -29.25
N PHE A 33 -2.99 7.25 -28.55
CA PHE A 33 -3.35 6.53 -27.33
C PHE A 33 -2.36 6.71 -26.16
N THR A 34 -1.58 7.79 -26.16
CA THR A 34 -0.72 8.13 -25.04
C THR A 34 -1.54 8.73 -23.90
N SER A 35 -1.31 8.25 -22.67
CA SER A 35 -1.98 8.69 -21.45
C SER A 35 -1.00 9.23 -20.41
N LEU A 36 -1.28 10.45 -19.92
CA LEU A 36 -0.59 11.07 -18.78
C LEU A 36 -1.61 11.35 -17.68
N GLU A 37 -1.45 10.72 -16.53
CA GLU A 37 -2.25 10.95 -15.34
C GLU A 37 -1.36 11.46 -14.20
N VAL A 38 -1.61 12.70 -13.74
CA VAL A 38 -0.84 13.33 -12.65
C VAL A 38 -1.78 13.55 -11.47
N PHE A 39 -1.57 12.79 -10.42
CA PHE A 39 -2.43 12.76 -9.25
C PHE A 39 -2.15 13.92 -8.29
N MET A 40 -3.06 14.15 -7.36
CA MET A 40 -3.01 15.24 -6.39
C MET A 40 -1.63 15.39 -5.74
N GLY A 41 -1.05 16.59 -5.83
CA GLY A 41 0.26 16.93 -5.26
C GLY A 41 1.47 16.37 -5.99
N ALA A 42 1.29 15.53 -7.02
CA ALA A 42 2.38 14.93 -7.79
C ALA A 42 3.01 15.89 -8.79
N ILE A 43 4.25 15.60 -9.18
CA ILE A 43 5.02 16.38 -10.15
C ILE A 43 5.51 15.49 -11.29
N LEU A 44 5.02 15.73 -12.52
CA LEU A 44 5.55 15.13 -13.74
C LEU A 44 6.31 16.18 -14.54
N SER A 45 7.61 15.94 -14.76
CA SER A 45 8.49 16.83 -15.54
C SER A 45 9.04 16.07 -16.75
N ILE A 46 8.81 16.62 -17.96
CA ILE A 46 9.26 16.05 -19.25
C ILE A 46 10.09 17.11 -19.95
N GLU A 47 11.36 16.79 -20.18
CA GLU A 47 12.31 17.71 -20.79
C GLU A 47 12.19 17.73 -22.34
N GLU A 48 13.00 18.57 -22.97
CA GLU A 48 12.98 18.84 -24.41
C GLU A 48 13.21 17.56 -25.24
N GLY A 49 12.56 17.49 -26.42
CA GLY A 49 12.78 16.44 -27.41
C GLY A 49 12.32 15.04 -27.04
N VAL A 50 11.67 14.86 -25.90
CA VAL A 50 11.16 13.54 -25.50
C VAL A 50 10.08 13.06 -26.46
N PHE A 51 10.19 11.78 -26.85
CA PHE A 51 9.28 11.15 -27.81
C PHE A 51 8.58 9.94 -27.19
N PHE A 52 7.23 9.96 -27.21
CA PHE A 52 6.38 8.82 -26.84
C PHE A 52 5.74 8.22 -28.08
N ASN A 53 5.97 6.94 -28.32
CA ASN A 53 5.30 6.18 -29.36
C ASN A 53 3.88 5.80 -28.93
N ASP A 54 3.17 4.99 -29.73
CA ASP A 54 1.77 4.66 -29.48
C ASP A 54 1.55 3.90 -28.16
N HIS A 55 0.41 4.14 -27.51
CA HIS A 55 -0.03 3.42 -26.31
C HIS A 55 0.87 3.57 -25.06
N CYS A 56 1.70 4.59 -24.98
CA CYS A 56 2.46 4.88 -23.77
C CYS A 56 1.56 5.37 -22.64
N SER A 57 1.87 5.00 -21.39
CA SER A 57 1.10 5.41 -20.22
C SER A 57 2.00 5.80 -19.05
N ILE A 58 1.76 6.98 -18.48
CA ILE A 58 2.43 7.48 -17.28
C ILE A 58 1.38 7.75 -16.21
N ARG A 59 1.55 7.16 -15.03
CA ARG A 59 0.76 7.46 -13.83
C ARG A 59 1.70 7.96 -12.75
N CYS A 60 1.62 9.27 -12.48
CA CYS A 60 2.48 9.97 -11.54
C CYS A 60 1.70 10.29 -10.27
N THR A 61 2.06 9.67 -9.16
CA THR A 61 1.42 9.86 -7.85
C THR A 61 2.33 10.60 -6.85
N GLU A 62 3.62 10.71 -7.14
CA GLU A 62 4.59 11.45 -6.33
C GLU A 62 5.48 12.31 -7.23
N LYS A 63 6.41 11.71 -7.97
CA LYS A 63 7.30 12.45 -8.85
C LYS A 63 7.90 11.58 -9.95
N ILE A 64 7.76 12.02 -11.20
CA ILE A 64 8.45 11.42 -12.35
C ILE A 64 9.18 12.52 -13.12
N THR A 65 10.46 12.29 -13.42
CA THR A 65 11.27 13.18 -14.26
C THR A 65 11.84 12.40 -15.44
N ILE A 66 11.74 12.98 -16.65
CA ILE A 66 12.21 12.40 -17.89
C ILE A 66 13.14 13.39 -18.56
N GLY A 67 14.39 12.97 -18.73
CA GLY A 67 15.46 13.76 -19.34
C GLY A 67 15.28 13.90 -20.85
N ARG A 68 15.90 14.96 -21.39
CA ARG A 68 15.80 15.35 -22.79
C ARG A 68 16.18 14.23 -23.75
N ASP A 69 15.66 14.31 -24.98
CA ASP A 69 15.97 13.41 -26.11
C ASP A 69 15.76 11.92 -25.82
N THR A 70 14.99 11.58 -24.77
CA THR A 70 14.65 10.20 -24.45
C THR A 70 13.45 9.74 -25.27
N MET A 71 13.55 8.50 -25.81
CA MET A 71 12.52 7.88 -26.65
C MET A 71 11.88 6.68 -25.97
N PHE A 72 10.56 6.61 -26.09
CA PHE A 72 9.75 5.49 -25.61
C PHE A 72 9.11 4.75 -26.78
N GLY A 73 9.35 3.44 -26.87
CA GLY A 73 8.69 2.53 -27.80
C GLY A 73 7.22 2.33 -27.46
N ASP A 74 6.51 1.62 -28.34
CA ASP A 74 5.07 1.34 -28.16
C ASP A 74 4.76 0.67 -26.82
N GLY A 75 3.68 1.10 -26.17
CA GLY A 75 3.15 0.44 -24.97
C GLY A 75 4.01 0.53 -23.73
N VAL A 76 4.98 1.44 -23.66
CA VAL A 76 5.78 1.66 -22.43
C VAL A 76 4.90 2.21 -21.33
N ARG A 77 5.07 1.67 -20.11
CA ARG A 77 4.32 2.08 -18.92
C ARG A 77 5.25 2.50 -17.80
N ILE A 78 4.93 3.63 -17.15
CA ILE A 78 5.72 4.20 -16.07
C ILE A 78 4.80 4.45 -14.88
N PHE A 79 5.07 3.77 -13.75
CA PHE A 79 4.27 3.84 -12.54
C PHE A 79 5.16 4.11 -11.33
N ASP A 80 5.02 5.29 -10.71
CA ASP A 80 5.76 5.65 -9.50
C ASP A 80 5.09 5.15 -8.21
N SER A 81 4.09 4.29 -8.32
CA SER A 81 3.37 3.74 -7.18
C SER A 81 2.94 2.29 -7.37
N ASN A 82 2.78 1.61 -6.24
CA ASN A 82 2.15 0.30 -6.12
C ASN A 82 0.99 0.38 -5.14
N HIS A 83 -0.02 -0.46 -5.29
CA HIS A 83 -1.02 -0.64 -4.24
C HIS A 83 -0.37 -1.22 -2.98
N LYS A 84 -0.71 -0.66 -1.82
CA LYS A 84 -0.34 -1.28 -0.54
C LYS A 84 -1.06 -2.62 -0.41
N PHE A 85 -0.41 -3.57 0.24
CA PHE A 85 -0.98 -4.88 0.58
C PHE A 85 -0.32 -5.41 1.86
N ASN A 86 -1.03 -6.30 2.52
CA ASN A 86 -0.49 -7.13 3.59
C ASN A 86 -0.70 -8.62 3.25
N ASN A 87 -0.53 -9.53 4.19
CA ASN A 87 -0.68 -10.96 3.92
C ASN A 87 -2.09 -11.35 3.49
N TYR A 88 -3.13 -10.57 3.84
CA TYR A 88 -4.54 -10.92 3.70
C TYR A 88 -5.32 -10.03 2.74
N HIS A 89 -4.85 -8.79 2.49
CA HIS A 89 -5.61 -7.79 1.75
C HIS A 89 -4.74 -6.98 0.79
N VAL A 90 -5.35 -6.57 -0.34
CA VAL A 90 -4.80 -5.58 -1.27
C VAL A 90 -5.67 -4.32 -1.19
N PHE A 91 -5.07 -3.19 -0.85
CA PHE A 91 -5.78 -1.92 -0.68
C PHE A 91 -6.00 -1.26 -2.04
N LYS A 92 -7.26 -0.99 -2.40
CA LYS A 92 -7.61 -0.41 -3.71
C LYS A 92 -7.22 1.06 -3.84
N THR A 93 -7.23 1.80 -2.73
CA THR A 93 -7.00 3.26 -2.70
C THR A 93 -5.69 3.67 -2.05
N ALA A 94 -5.10 2.83 -1.21
CA ALA A 94 -3.84 3.13 -0.55
C ALA A 94 -2.67 2.75 -1.46
N LEU A 95 -1.81 3.74 -1.74
CA LEU A 95 -0.63 3.60 -2.60
C LEU A 95 0.66 3.76 -1.78
N SER A 96 1.71 3.10 -2.23
CA SER A 96 3.07 3.31 -1.78
C SER A 96 3.84 3.86 -2.98
N SER A 97 4.19 5.14 -2.94
CA SER A 97 4.88 5.84 -4.03
C SER A 97 6.37 5.94 -3.75
N ALA A 98 7.15 6.10 -4.81
CA ALA A 98 8.55 6.49 -4.76
C ALA A 98 8.94 7.11 -6.12
N PRO A 99 9.73 8.19 -6.15
CA PRO A 99 10.02 8.95 -7.35
C PRO A 99 10.75 8.10 -8.40
N ILE A 100 10.48 8.40 -9.69
CA ILE A 100 11.21 7.83 -10.83
C ILE A 100 12.01 8.95 -11.49
N HIS A 101 13.26 8.65 -11.80
CA HIS A 101 14.12 9.51 -12.63
C HIS A 101 14.62 8.74 -13.85
N ILE A 102 14.40 9.30 -15.05
CA ILE A 102 14.93 8.78 -16.30
C ILE A 102 15.85 9.86 -16.88
N GLY A 103 17.09 9.49 -17.13
CA GLY A 103 18.08 10.37 -17.67
C GLY A 103 17.82 10.77 -19.14
N ARG A 104 18.74 11.48 -19.73
CA ARG A 104 18.68 11.94 -21.11
C ARG A 104 19.22 10.90 -22.08
N ASP A 105 18.91 11.08 -23.39
CA ASP A 105 19.45 10.27 -24.50
C ASP A 105 19.20 8.76 -24.31
N CYS A 106 18.03 8.40 -23.67
CA CYS A 106 17.67 7.00 -23.43
C CYS A 106 16.75 6.47 -24.53
N TRP A 107 16.85 5.17 -24.80
CA TRP A 107 15.86 4.45 -25.59
C TRP A 107 15.23 3.33 -24.77
N ILE A 108 13.93 3.46 -24.54
CA ILE A 108 13.13 2.49 -23.78
C ILE A 108 12.31 1.66 -24.77
N GLY A 109 12.66 0.39 -24.92
CA GLY A 109 12.04 -0.54 -25.88
C GLY A 109 10.57 -0.81 -25.58
N ALA A 110 9.84 -1.23 -26.60
CA ALA A 110 8.40 -1.44 -26.54
C ALA A 110 7.94 -2.37 -25.40
N ASN A 111 6.74 -2.10 -24.85
CA ASN A 111 6.12 -2.85 -23.76
C ASN A 111 6.96 -2.93 -22.46
N THR A 112 7.98 -2.11 -22.32
CA THR A 112 8.75 -2.02 -21.07
C THR A 112 7.91 -1.36 -19.98
N VAL A 113 8.03 -1.88 -18.76
CA VAL A 113 7.37 -1.33 -17.57
C VAL A 113 8.45 -0.83 -16.60
N ILE A 114 8.35 0.45 -16.20
CA ILE A 114 9.24 1.07 -15.21
C ILE A 114 8.47 1.26 -13.92
N LEU A 115 8.98 0.69 -12.82
CA LEU A 115 8.33 0.70 -11.52
C LEU A 115 8.91 1.78 -10.62
N ARG A 116 8.16 2.08 -9.57
CA ARG A 116 8.46 3.12 -8.57
C ARG A 116 9.88 3.00 -7.99
N GLY A 117 10.46 4.16 -7.68
CA GLY A 117 11.75 4.28 -7.00
C GLY A 117 12.97 4.04 -7.88
N VAL A 118 12.79 3.88 -9.20
CA VAL A 118 13.89 3.58 -10.12
C VAL A 118 14.54 4.86 -10.63
N THR A 119 15.88 4.86 -10.63
CA THR A 119 16.71 5.84 -11.33
C THR A 119 17.38 5.18 -12.55
N ILE A 120 17.10 5.69 -13.74
CA ILE A 120 17.78 5.33 -14.99
C ILE A 120 18.73 6.48 -15.35
N GLY A 121 20.01 6.17 -15.49
CA GLY A 121 21.02 7.16 -15.87
C GLY A 121 20.92 7.61 -17.33
N ASP A 122 21.87 8.43 -17.77
CA ASP A 122 21.93 8.93 -19.13
C ASP A 122 22.43 7.88 -20.13
N ASN A 123 22.03 8.00 -21.41
CA ASN A 123 22.51 7.15 -22.50
C ASN A 123 22.29 5.66 -22.22
N VAL A 124 21.06 5.29 -21.83
CA VAL A 124 20.69 3.91 -21.54
C VAL A 124 19.77 3.35 -22.62
N VAL A 125 20.05 2.13 -23.06
CA VAL A 125 19.20 1.37 -23.99
C VAL A 125 18.54 0.25 -23.23
N ILE A 126 17.21 0.21 -23.20
CA ILE A 126 16.42 -0.87 -22.61
C ILE A 126 15.70 -1.61 -23.72
N GLY A 127 15.94 -2.91 -23.84
CA GLY A 127 15.27 -3.79 -24.79
C GLY A 127 13.76 -3.89 -24.52
N ALA A 128 13.02 -4.35 -25.52
CA ALA A 128 11.57 -4.53 -25.39
C ALA A 128 11.18 -5.57 -24.31
N ASN A 129 9.96 -5.43 -23.78
CA ASN A 129 9.38 -6.32 -22.78
C ASN A 129 10.19 -6.45 -21.47
N CYS A 130 10.97 -5.43 -21.10
CA CYS A 130 11.70 -5.41 -19.84
C CYS A 130 10.81 -4.93 -18.68
N LEU A 131 11.00 -5.51 -17.49
CA LEU A 131 10.47 -5.00 -16.23
C LEU A 131 11.61 -4.36 -15.44
N ILE A 132 11.56 -3.03 -15.25
CA ILE A 132 12.61 -2.26 -14.58
C ILE A 132 12.14 -1.95 -13.17
N TYR A 133 12.82 -2.55 -12.18
CA TYR A 133 12.53 -2.43 -10.76
C TYR A 133 13.76 -2.15 -9.89
N GLN A 134 14.88 -1.83 -10.53
CA GLN A 134 16.14 -1.44 -9.89
C GLN A 134 16.83 -0.37 -10.73
N ASP A 135 17.74 0.38 -10.13
CA ASP A 135 18.48 1.43 -10.78
C ASP A 135 19.37 0.91 -11.91
N ILE A 136 19.43 1.68 -13.00
CA ILE A 136 20.26 1.40 -14.16
C ILE A 136 21.32 2.50 -14.30
N PRO A 137 22.59 2.18 -14.22
CA PRO A 137 23.66 3.17 -14.39
C PRO A 137 23.72 3.71 -15.82
N SER A 138 24.24 4.94 -15.97
CA SER A 138 24.46 5.55 -17.29
C SER A 138 25.33 4.67 -18.22
N ASN A 139 25.13 4.82 -19.52
CA ASN A 139 25.86 4.09 -20.57
C ASN A 139 25.65 2.56 -20.51
N SER A 140 24.44 2.12 -20.19
CA SER A 140 24.09 0.70 -20.03
C SER A 140 23.14 0.21 -21.12
N ILE A 141 23.26 -1.09 -21.44
CA ILE A 141 22.28 -1.82 -22.26
C ILE A 141 21.62 -2.86 -21.35
N VAL A 142 20.29 -2.82 -21.25
CA VAL A 142 19.48 -3.75 -20.47
C VAL A 142 18.71 -4.67 -21.40
N THR A 143 18.80 -5.97 -21.17
CA THR A 143 18.05 -6.97 -21.93
C THR A 143 17.25 -7.85 -20.96
N HIS A 144 16.13 -8.38 -21.44
CA HIS A 144 15.26 -9.26 -20.64
C HIS A 144 15.96 -10.59 -20.34
N SER A 145 15.88 -11.05 -19.08
CA SER A 145 16.22 -12.43 -18.72
C SER A 145 15.11 -13.01 -17.83
N GLU A 146 14.66 -14.21 -18.19
CA GLU A 146 13.44 -14.80 -17.56
C GLU A 146 13.75 -15.57 -16.30
N GLN A 147 13.31 -15.09 -15.12
CA GLN A 147 13.01 -15.95 -13.96
C GLN A 147 11.96 -15.32 -13.04
N LEU A 148 10.84 -16.05 -12.80
CA LEU A 148 9.85 -15.69 -11.80
C LEU A 148 10.31 -16.17 -10.42
N LYS A 149 10.38 -15.26 -9.43
CA LYS A 149 10.53 -15.60 -8.03
C LYS A 149 9.15 -15.66 -7.36
N ILE A 150 8.72 -16.86 -6.99
CA ILE A 150 7.48 -17.07 -6.25
C ILE A 150 7.82 -17.24 -4.77
N THR A 151 7.17 -16.46 -3.92
CA THR A 151 7.32 -16.53 -2.46
C THR A 151 5.94 -16.65 -1.83
N SER A 152 5.76 -17.64 -0.95
CA SER A 152 4.52 -17.80 -0.20
C SER A 152 4.36 -16.69 0.84
N LYS A 153 3.14 -16.19 1.02
CA LYS A 153 2.79 -15.33 2.14
C LYS A 153 2.78 -16.14 3.44
N ASN A 154 3.25 -15.54 4.52
CA ASN A 154 3.15 -16.14 5.84
C ASN A 154 1.77 -15.82 6.41
N ILE A 155 0.94 -16.82 6.57
CA ILE A 155 -0.41 -16.71 7.15
C ILE A 155 -0.35 -17.33 8.55
N ALA A 156 -0.70 -16.56 9.56
CA ALA A 156 -0.74 -17.02 10.94
C ALA A 156 -1.87 -18.03 11.14
N LYS A 157 -1.76 -18.76 12.24
CA LYS A 157 -2.76 -19.75 12.63
C LYS A 157 -3.96 -19.13 13.33
N PHE A 158 -3.74 -18.03 14.03
CA PHE A 158 -4.73 -17.33 14.83
C PHE A 158 -4.75 -15.85 14.47
N HIS A 159 -5.90 -15.20 14.67
CA HIS A 159 -6.16 -13.84 14.26
C HIS A 159 -6.84 -13.04 15.36
N ALA A 160 -6.27 -11.89 15.70
CA ALA A 160 -6.88 -10.88 16.57
C ALA A 160 -7.41 -9.73 15.73
N PHE A 161 -8.52 -9.12 16.12
CA PHE A 161 -9.05 -7.93 15.47
C PHE A 161 -9.09 -6.75 16.43
N VAL A 162 -8.64 -5.59 15.96
CA VAL A 162 -8.74 -4.28 16.63
C VAL A 162 -9.36 -3.30 15.65
N TYR A 163 -10.40 -2.57 16.07
CA TYR A 163 -10.99 -1.50 15.25
C TYR A 163 -10.84 -0.17 16.00
N THR A 164 -10.20 0.82 15.37
CA THR A 164 -9.76 2.01 16.10
C THR A 164 -9.81 3.31 15.29
N TYR A 165 -10.16 4.42 15.98
CA TYR A 165 -9.85 5.78 15.54
C TYR A 165 -8.62 6.35 16.27
N SER A 166 -8.05 5.62 17.23
CA SER A 166 -6.92 6.05 18.03
C SER A 166 -5.62 5.45 17.52
N ASP A 167 -4.55 6.23 17.52
CA ASP A 167 -3.19 5.73 17.33
C ASP A 167 -2.62 5.06 18.57
N GLN A 168 -3.26 5.26 19.74
CA GLN A 168 -2.87 4.65 21.00
C GLN A 168 -3.72 3.40 21.26
N LEU A 169 -3.07 2.26 21.32
CA LEU A 169 -3.65 0.96 21.60
C LEU A 169 -2.95 0.39 22.84
N GLU A 170 -3.73 0.22 23.90
CA GLU A 170 -3.22 -0.20 25.22
C GLU A 170 -2.59 -1.59 25.15
N GLY A 171 -1.37 -1.72 25.66
CA GLY A 171 -0.66 -3.00 25.74
C GLY A 171 -0.30 -3.65 24.39
N LEU A 172 -0.52 -2.98 23.24
CA LEU A 172 -0.36 -3.58 21.91
C LEU A 172 1.04 -4.17 21.70
N GLU A 173 2.10 -3.43 22.05
CA GLU A 173 3.48 -3.92 21.86
C GLU A 173 3.75 -5.20 22.67
N TYR A 174 3.29 -5.22 23.91
CA TYR A 174 3.41 -6.39 24.77
C TYR A 174 2.66 -7.61 24.19
N LEU A 175 1.43 -7.39 23.68
CA LEU A 175 0.62 -8.46 23.07
C LEU A 175 1.27 -9.00 21.78
N LEU A 176 1.81 -8.12 20.92
CA LEU A 176 2.53 -8.51 19.69
C LEU A 176 3.75 -9.39 19.98
N ILE A 177 4.52 -9.02 21.02
CA ILE A 177 5.72 -9.79 21.45
C ILE A 177 5.30 -11.13 22.08
N SER A 178 4.26 -11.09 22.92
CA SER A 178 3.85 -12.25 23.73
C SER A 178 3.02 -13.27 22.96
N LEU A 179 2.40 -12.90 21.84
CA LEU A 179 1.55 -13.78 21.00
C LEU A 179 2.06 -13.82 19.55
N PRO A 180 3.29 -14.30 19.30
CA PRO A 180 3.86 -14.32 17.95
C PRO A 180 3.12 -15.29 16.99
N GLU A 181 2.29 -16.19 17.53
CA GLU A 181 1.43 -17.11 16.80
C GLU A 181 0.12 -16.49 16.31
N VAL A 182 -0.19 -15.24 16.69
CA VAL A 182 -1.42 -14.50 16.36
C VAL A 182 -1.08 -13.35 15.43
N ASP A 183 -1.79 -13.21 14.31
CA ASP A 183 -1.75 -12.00 13.49
C ASP A 183 -2.79 -10.98 14.00
N PHE A 184 -2.31 -9.78 14.29
CA PHE A 184 -3.12 -8.67 14.80
C PHE A 184 -3.57 -7.78 13.65
N HIS A 185 -4.86 -7.85 13.31
CA HIS A 185 -5.49 -7.03 12.28
C HIS A 185 -5.99 -5.73 12.90
N VAL A 186 -5.25 -4.66 12.73
CA VAL A 186 -5.61 -3.32 13.21
C VAL A 186 -6.23 -2.52 12.08
N VAL A 187 -7.52 -2.25 12.18
CA VAL A 187 -8.29 -1.52 11.18
C VAL A 187 -8.54 -0.10 11.66
N ALA A 188 -8.14 0.88 10.86
CA ALA A 188 -8.37 2.30 11.09
C ALA A 188 -9.17 2.90 9.93
N PRO A 189 -10.37 3.48 10.17
CA PRO A 189 -11.14 4.15 9.12
C PRO A 189 -10.50 5.45 8.62
N THR A 190 -9.53 5.98 9.37
CA THR A 190 -8.84 7.24 9.11
C THR A 190 -7.36 7.03 8.84
N ASN A 191 -6.64 8.12 8.57
CA ASN A 191 -5.19 8.15 8.57
C ASN A 191 -4.65 7.86 9.98
N VAL A 192 -3.55 7.16 10.06
CA VAL A 192 -2.86 6.86 11.32
C VAL A 192 -1.53 7.60 11.39
N SER A 193 -1.02 7.82 12.61
CA SER A 193 0.28 8.46 12.81
C SER A 193 1.45 7.51 12.54
N ASP A 194 2.66 8.07 12.43
CA ASP A 194 3.89 7.29 12.33
C ASP A 194 4.13 6.41 13.56
N TYR A 195 3.56 6.78 14.72
CA TYR A 195 3.62 5.94 15.91
C TYR A 195 2.92 4.59 15.67
N LEU A 196 1.66 4.58 15.22
CA LEU A 196 0.96 3.32 14.95
C LEU A 196 1.59 2.56 13.78
N ARG A 197 2.06 3.26 12.73
CA ARG A 197 2.82 2.63 11.63
C ARG A 197 4.12 1.99 12.11
N SER A 198 4.75 2.50 13.17
CA SER A 198 6.00 1.93 13.69
C SER A 198 5.86 0.46 14.13
N PHE A 199 4.65 -0.01 14.40
CA PHE A 199 4.37 -1.41 14.71
C PHE A 199 4.45 -2.35 13.50
N GLU A 200 4.53 -1.84 12.27
CA GLU A 200 4.79 -2.66 11.06
C GLU A 200 6.15 -3.37 11.11
N ARG A 201 7.04 -3.00 12.07
CA ARG A 201 8.26 -3.77 12.38
C ARG A 201 7.98 -5.17 12.91
N PHE A 202 6.80 -5.42 13.48
CA PHE A 202 6.36 -6.74 13.94
C PHE A 202 5.71 -7.50 12.78
N LYS A 203 6.19 -8.72 12.51
CA LYS A 203 5.69 -9.54 11.38
C LYS A 203 4.24 -9.95 11.53
N ASN A 204 3.74 -10.01 12.76
CA ASN A 204 2.38 -10.35 13.13
C ASN A 204 1.45 -9.13 13.31
N PHE A 205 1.87 -7.94 12.88
CA PHE A 205 1.05 -6.74 12.86
C PHE A 205 0.57 -6.44 11.43
N GLN A 206 -0.74 -6.36 11.23
CA GLN A 206 -1.38 -6.15 9.93
C GLN A 206 -2.24 -4.88 10.00
N LEU A 207 -1.73 -3.77 9.47
CA LEU A 207 -2.43 -2.48 9.48
C LEU A 207 -3.32 -2.32 8.24
N TYR A 208 -4.54 -1.78 8.44
CA TYR A 208 -5.53 -1.46 7.43
C TYR A 208 -5.93 0.01 7.57
N GLU A 209 -5.17 0.91 6.95
CA GLU A 209 -5.43 2.35 6.95
C GLU A 209 -6.54 2.74 5.96
N TYR A 210 -7.27 3.83 6.27
CA TYR A 210 -8.37 4.36 5.45
C TYR A 210 -9.46 3.34 5.15
N CYS A 211 -9.59 2.33 5.99
CA CYS A 211 -10.56 1.27 5.79
C CYS A 211 -11.95 1.67 6.31
N GLN A 212 -12.71 2.41 5.48
CA GLN A 212 -14.08 2.84 5.79
C GLN A 212 -15.15 1.83 5.38
N SER A 213 -14.76 0.77 4.67
CA SER A 213 -15.71 -0.25 4.20
C SER A 213 -16.10 -1.19 5.34
N ARG A 214 -17.40 -1.17 5.68
CA ARG A 214 -17.99 -2.10 6.64
C ARG A 214 -17.82 -3.55 6.20
N GLU A 215 -17.94 -3.83 4.90
CA GLU A 215 -17.75 -5.17 4.34
C GLU A 215 -16.34 -5.72 4.62
N VAL A 216 -15.31 -4.86 4.53
CA VAL A 216 -13.92 -5.26 4.82
C VAL A 216 -13.75 -5.52 6.31
N SER A 217 -14.26 -4.63 7.19
CA SER A 217 -14.17 -4.83 8.64
C SER A 217 -14.97 -6.05 9.12
N ASP A 218 -16.14 -6.33 8.53
CA ASP A 218 -16.92 -7.54 8.82
C ASP A 218 -16.17 -8.81 8.41
N ARG A 219 -15.55 -8.83 7.24
CA ARG A 219 -14.76 -9.98 6.77
C ARG A 219 -13.55 -10.26 7.66
N ILE A 220 -12.88 -9.20 8.16
CA ILE A 220 -11.76 -9.36 9.09
C ILE A 220 -12.26 -9.86 10.44
N LEU A 221 -13.39 -9.33 10.92
CA LEU A 221 -14.02 -9.79 12.16
C LEU A 221 -14.47 -11.27 12.07
N GLU A 222 -15.00 -11.70 10.94
CA GLU A 222 -15.36 -13.11 10.70
C GLU A 222 -14.13 -14.02 10.78
N MET A 223 -13.03 -13.60 10.17
CA MET A 223 -11.76 -14.34 10.18
C MET A 223 -11.11 -14.37 11.57
N ALA A 224 -11.29 -13.33 12.38
CA ALA A 224 -10.67 -13.20 13.68
C ALA A 224 -11.17 -14.26 14.67
N ASP A 225 -10.26 -14.81 15.47
CA ASP A 225 -10.59 -15.72 16.57
C ASP A 225 -11.10 -14.94 17.78
N PHE A 226 -10.67 -13.68 17.96
CA PHE A 226 -11.10 -12.81 19.06
C PHE A 226 -10.98 -11.33 18.70
N TYR A 227 -11.69 -10.48 19.46
CA TYR A 227 -11.62 -9.02 19.37
C TYR A 227 -10.85 -8.44 20.58
N LEU A 228 -10.03 -7.41 20.32
CA LEU A 228 -9.32 -6.65 21.35
C LEU A 228 -9.89 -5.24 21.45
N ASP A 229 -10.53 -4.95 22.57
CA ASP A 229 -11.03 -3.62 22.93
C ASP A 229 -9.95 -2.86 23.73
N ILE A 230 -8.96 -2.34 23.01
CA ILE A 230 -7.75 -1.73 23.58
C ILE A 230 -7.50 -0.29 23.10
N ASN A 231 -8.43 0.31 22.37
CA ASN A 231 -8.27 1.65 21.82
C ASN A 231 -8.68 2.73 22.84
N HIS A 232 -7.90 3.86 22.87
CA HIS A 232 -8.11 4.98 23.79
C HIS A 232 -9.14 6.02 23.32
N TRP A 233 -9.86 5.75 22.23
CA TRP A 233 -10.89 6.64 21.71
C TRP A 233 -12.27 5.98 21.85
N ASN A 234 -13.27 6.51 21.17
CA ASN A 234 -14.63 5.93 21.19
C ASN A 234 -14.68 4.59 20.47
N GLU A 235 -15.66 3.77 20.85
CA GLU A 235 -16.01 2.57 20.11
C GLU A 235 -16.33 2.90 18.64
N VAL A 236 -15.84 2.08 17.71
CA VAL A 236 -16.01 2.28 16.27
C VAL A 236 -17.14 1.40 15.76
N ASP A 237 -18.16 2.01 15.14
CA ASP A 237 -19.21 1.34 14.36
C ASP A 237 -19.85 0.11 15.08
N ASP A 238 -20.17 0.27 16.36
CA ASP A 238 -20.78 -0.79 17.20
C ASP A 238 -20.00 -2.13 17.17
N ILE A 239 -18.68 -2.05 17.09
CA ILE A 239 -17.84 -3.24 16.88
C ILE A 239 -17.97 -4.27 17.99
N ILE A 240 -18.19 -3.85 19.25
CA ILE A 240 -18.38 -4.76 20.37
C ILE A 240 -19.68 -5.55 20.21
N GLY A 241 -20.79 -4.87 19.85
CA GLY A 241 -22.05 -5.54 19.55
C GLY A 241 -21.89 -6.55 18.40
N ARG A 242 -21.22 -6.15 17.34
CA ARG A 242 -20.95 -7.00 16.16
C ARG A 242 -20.08 -8.22 16.48
N ALA A 243 -19.11 -8.07 17.40
CA ALA A 243 -18.27 -9.17 17.85
C ALA A 243 -19.05 -10.17 18.71
N LEU A 244 -19.85 -9.67 19.65
CA LEU A 244 -20.73 -10.50 20.49
C LEU A 244 -21.76 -11.28 19.66
N GLU A 245 -22.41 -10.64 18.69
CA GLU A 245 -23.35 -11.30 17.77
C GLU A 245 -22.72 -12.47 17.00
N ARG A 246 -21.41 -12.42 16.78
CA ARG A 246 -20.64 -13.48 16.10
C ARG A 246 -19.98 -14.46 17.07
N GLY A 247 -20.28 -14.35 18.35
CA GLY A 247 -19.70 -15.21 19.39
C GLY A 247 -18.19 -15.06 19.56
N LYS A 248 -17.64 -13.90 19.18
CA LYS A 248 -16.18 -13.67 19.31
C LYS A 248 -15.85 -13.31 20.75
N PRO A 249 -14.90 -14.01 21.41
CA PRO A 249 -14.36 -13.59 22.70
C PRO A 249 -13.80 -12.16 22.61
N ILE A 250 -14.06 -11.35 23.64
CA ILE A 250 -13.57 -9.97 23.71
C ILE A 250 -12.66 -9.82 24.92
N PHE A 251 -11.47 -9.25 24.69
CA PHE A 251 -10.48 -8.96 25.72
C PHE A 251 -10.20 -7.47 25.76
N ALA A 252 -10.17 -6.89 26.96
CA ALA A 252 -9.98 -5.46 27.17
C ALA A 252 -9.14 -5.17 28.42
N PHE A 253 -8.51 -3.99 28.46
CA PHE A 253 -7.96 -3.45 29.69
C PHE A 253 -8.98 -2.52 30.38
N GLU A 254 -8.95 -2.51 31.73
CA GLU A 254 -9.93 -1.80 32.56
C GLU A 254 -10.00 -0.27 32.29
N ASN A 255 -8.89 0.32 31.83
CA ASN A 255 -8.75 1.76 31.56
C ASN A 255 -9.27 2.19 30.18
N VAL A 256 -9.52 1.25 29.26
CA VAL A 256 -9.95 1.53 27.88
C VAL A 256 -11.20 0.76 27.44
N VAL A 257 -11.72 -0.12 28.28
CA VAL A 257 -12.93 -0.90 27.95
C VAL A 257 -14.13 0.01 27.68
N HIS A 258 -14.78 -0.14 26.52
CA HIS A 258 -15.89 0.71 26.10
C HIS A 258 -17.23 0.27 26.68
N ARG A 259 -17.42 -1.02 26.93
CA ARG A 259 -18.65 -1.58 27.49
C ARG A 259 -18.35 -2.51 28.66
N LYS A 260 -19.15 -2.40 29.73
CA LYS A 260 -19.12 -3.35 30.84
C LYS A 260 -20.18 -4.41 30.60
N ASN A 261 -19.76 -5.59 30.21
CA ASN A 261 -20.61 -6.77 30.00
C ASN A 261 -19.90 -8.00 30.59
N GLU A 262 -20.63 -8.96 31.13
CA GLU A 262 -20.10 -10.20 31.71
C GLU A 262 -19.41 -11.08 30.64
N GLU A 263 -19.73 -10.89 29.37
CA GLU A 263 -19.14 -11.60 28.24
C GLU A 263 -17.75 -11.01 27.79
N ILE A 264 -17.32 -9.88 28.40
CA ILE A 264 -16.05 -9.24 28.09
C ILE A 264 -15.03 -9.57 29.18
N HIS A 265 -13.89 -10.12 28.77
CA HIS A 265 -12.76 -10.40 29.67
C HIS A 265 -11.96 -9.12 29.91
N VAL A 266 -12.11 -8.52 31.10
CA VAL A 266 -11.46 -7.27 31.47
C VAL A 266 -10.27 -7.55 32.39
N PHE A 267 -9.12 -6.94 32.09
CA PHE A 267 -7.86 -7.11 32.82
C PHE A 267 -7.32 -5.77 33.32
N SER A 268 -6.67 -5.79 34.48
CA SER A 268 -5.86 -4.67 34.94
C SER A 268 -4.60 -4.53 34.08
N LEU A 269 -4.07 -3.31 33.93
CA LEU A 269 -2.79 -3.06 33.26
C LEU A 269 -1.60 -3.83 33.85
N LYS A 270 -1.72 -4.30 35.08
CA LYS A 270 -0.68 -5.12 35.74
C LYS A 270 -0.81 -6.60 35.43
N ASP A 271 -1.88 -6.99 34.78
CA ASP A 271 -2.27 -8.37 34.52
C ASP A 271 -2.17 -8.74 33.02
N GLU A 272 -1.30 -8.07 32.25
CA GLU A 272 -1.04 -8.37 30.83
C GLU A 272 -0.73 -9.86 30.62
N ASP A 273 0.09 -10.46 31.50
CA ASP A 273 0.42 -11.88 31.47
C ASP A 273 -0.82 -12.77 31.62
N LYS A 274 -1.79 -12.35 32.45
CA LYS A 274 -3.05 -13.11 32.63
C LYS A 274 -3.92 -13.00 31.39
N MET A 275 -3.97 -11.83 30.75
CA MET A 275 -4.68 -11.65 29.47
C MET A 275 -4.10 -12.61 28.43
N VAL A 276 -2.78 -12.61 28.24
CA VAL A 276 -2.08 -13.51 27.31
C VAL A 276 -2.38 -14.98 27.60
N ALA A 277 -2.33 -15.38 28.88
CA ALA A 277 -2.61 -16.75 29.28
C ALA A 277 -4.06 -17.14 28.98
N THR A 278 -5.02 -16.22 29.21
CA THR A 278 -6.46 -16.44 28.94
C THR A 278 -6.71 -16.56 27.44
N ILE A 279 -6.13 -15.67 26.63
CA ILE A 279 -6.21 -15.74 25.15
C ILE A 279 -5.70 -17.12 24.67
N ARG A 280 -4.50 -17.52 25.10
CA ARG A 280 -3.94 -18.83 24.72
C ARG A 280 -4.80 -20.01 25.14
N HIS A 281 -5.45 -19.92 26.30
CA HIS A 281 -6.37 -20.96 26.76
C HIS A 281 -7.59 -21.05 25.85
N GLN A 282 -8.21 -19.90 25.53
CA GLN A 282 -9.37 -19.82 24.63
C GLN A 282 -9.05 -20.41 23.25
N LEU A 283 -7.93 -20.01 22.63
CA LEU A 283 -7.48 -20.49 21.32
C LEU A 283 -7.21 -22.01 21.27
N LYS A 284 -6.99 -22.67 22.43
CA LYS A 284 -6.82 -24.13 22.50
C LYS A 284 -8.14 -24.85 22.70
N VAL A 285 -9.07 -24.26 23.43
CA VAL A 285 -10.39 -24.86 23.72
C VAL A 285 -11.23 -24.92 22.45
N ASP A 286 -11.25 -23.84 21.67
CA ASP A 286 -12.08 -23.73 20.45
C ASP A 286 -11.67 -24.76 19.37
N ARG A 287 -10.47 -25.35 19.46
CA ARG A 287 -10.00 -26.38 18.50
C ARG A 287 -10.10 -27.83 19.00
N ASN A 288 -10.30 -28.02 20.30
CA ASN A 288 -10.50 -29.38 20.85
C ASN A 288 -11.99 -29.75 20.88
N GLY A 289 -12.87 -28.86 20.43
CA GLY A 289 -14.31 -29.04 20.33
C GLY A 289 -14.80 -29.38 18.90
N GLU A 290 -13.88 -29.43 17.92
CA GLU A 290 -14.09 -30.02 16.59
C GLU A 290 -13.46 -31.44 16.53
#